data_f9dd3aa60e70d465d6bcaf2304d8c1b0
#
_entry.id   f9dd3aa60e70d465d6bcaf2304d8c1b0
#
_cell.length_a   1.000
_cell.length_b   1.000
_cell.length_c   1.000
_cell.angle_alpha   90.00
_cell.angle_beta   90.00
_cell.angle_gamma   90.00
#
_symmetry.space_group_name_H-M   'P 1'
#
loop_
_entity.id
_entity.type
_entity.pdbx_description
1 polymer ?
#
loop_
_entity_poly.entity_id
_entity_poly.type
_entity_poly.pdbx_seq_one_letter_code
_entity_poly.pdbx_strand_id
1 'polypeptide(L)'
;MFRLGAVLLRASPGFRSHEAANPLILGGLSRGYSVESVSERENRANNANVVRLISAYRKYGHLHSSVNPLGQNSAAEVDQAKLDLSYYGLDAESEVLTEGLVTIPDANGIIRETASIGSIVSFLQSAYAGHRVAQFSHITNSEERQWLYREWEKMSSEAMGSSEQKRILSLLVDSEMFDDFLQKRRRSTKRYGLEGCESMIPSIDHIFRAAAGSGVEHVVIGMPHRGRLNALATVMEYPIESIFHKIDGNLEFDSSYGFTGDVLSHLGLSHSIRTVEDHTLQLSLLQNPSHLEAVNPVAMGKTRAKQFYGTKSLCLLLHGDAAFAGQGVVAESLNMATLPYFTVGGTVHVT
;
A
#
# COMPACT_ATOMS: atom_id res chain seq x y z
N MET A 1 13.52 5.94 9.57
CA MET A 1 13.45 5.85 8.13
C MET A 1 12.49 4.75 7.74
N PHE A 2 11.37 5.10 7.12
CA PHE A 2 10.28 4.16 6.90
C PHE A 2 10.27 3.71 5.45
N ARG A 3 10.35 2.40 5.26
CA ARG A 3 9.96 1.79 3.99
C ARG A 3 8.43 1.74 4.01
N LEU A 4 7.78 2.63 3.29
CA LEU A 4 6.38 2.41 2.90
C LEU A 4 6.36 1.23 1.93
N GLY A 5 6.22 0.03 2.49
CA GLY A 5 5.94 -1.17 1.71
C GLY A 5 4.45 -1.43 1.76
N ALA A 6 3.72 -1.10 0.71
CA ALA A 6 2.39 -1.64 0.52
C ALA A 6 2.54 -3.05 -0.07
N VAL A 7 2.21 -4.07 0.68
CA VAL A 7 2.16 -5.45 0.19
C VAL A 7 0.70 -5.79 -0.09
N LEU A 8 0.35 -5.86 -1.37
CA LEU A 8 -0.95 -6.36 -1.81
C LEU A 8 -0.84 -7.89 -1.92
N LEU A 9 -1.41 -8.60 -0.96
CA LEU A 9 -1.52 -10.05 -1.02
C LEU A 9 -2.91 -10.42 -1.53
N ARG A 10 -2.96 -10.99 -2.73
CA ARG A 10 -4.18 -11.54 -3.32
C ARG A 10 -4.17 -13.06 -3.21
N ALA A 11 -5.29 -13.64 -2.77
CA ALA A 11 -5.50 -15.06 -2.86
C ALA A 11 -5.67 -15.49 -4.32
N SER A 12 -4.91 -16.49 -4.76
CA SER A 12 -5.04 -17.05 -6.10
C SER A 12 -6.43 -17.61 -6.35
N PRO A 13 -7.06 -17.40 -7.52
CA PRO A 13 -8.34 -18.01 -7.89
C PRO A 13 -8.09 -19.43 -8.37
N GLY A 14 -8.04 -20.39 -7.46
CA GLY A 14 -7.74 -21.77 -7.77
C GLY A 14 -8.49 -22.80 -6.94
N PHE A 15 -9.78 -22.62 -6.70
CA PHE A 15 -10.63 -23.76 -6.26
C PHE A 15 -12.10 -23.48 -6.63
N ARG A 16 -12.59 -24.23 -7.60
CA ARG A 16 -14.04 -24.38 -7.80
C ARG A 16 -14.53 -25.36 -6.73
N SER A 17 -15.11 -24.85 -5.66
CA SER A 17 -15.93 -25.66 -4.75
C SER A 17 -17.38 -25.30 -4.96
N HIS A 18 -18.21 -26.30 -5.07
CA HIS A 18 -19.66 -26.21 -5.09
C HIS A 18 -20.19 -25.52 -3.84
N GLU A 19 -21.19 -24.67 -4.06
CA GLU A 19 -22.12 -24.05 -3.12
C GLU A 19 -21.72 -22.72 -2.47
N ALA A 20 -22.52 -21.71 -2.86
CA ALA A 20 -22.83 -20.46 -2.15
C ALA A 20 -21.68 -19.49 -1.84
N ALA A 21 -20.75 -19.30 -2.74
CA ALA A 21 -19.99 -18.04 -2.77
C ALA A 21 -20.83 -17.01 -3.55
N ASN A 22 -21.29 -15.97 -2.85
CA ASN A 22 -22.04 -14.87 -3.44
C ASN A 22 -21.27 -14.32 -4.67
N PRO A 23 -21.80 -14.37 -5.91
CA PRO A 23 -21.09 -13.92 -7.12
C PRO A 23 -20.66 -12.47 -7.09
N LEU A 24 -21.21 -11.66 -6.18
CA LEU A 24 -20.89 -10.25 -6.00
C LEU A 24 -19.48 -9.99 -5.46
N ILE A 25 -18.81 -10.98 -4.83
CA ILE A 25 -17.43 -10.81 -4.32
C ILE A 25 -16.41 -10.93 -5.44
N LEU A 26 -16.71 -11.61 -6.54
CA LEU A 26 -15.82 -11.81 -7.68
C LEU A 26 -16.15 -10.90 -8.88
N GLY A 27 -17.32 -10.26 -8.87
CA GLY A 27 -17.80 -9.47 -10.00
C GLY A 27 -17.09 -8.12 -10.23
N GLY A 28 -16.27 -7.64 -9.29
CA GLY A 28 -15.64 -6.32 -9.38
C GLY A 28 -14.23 -6.29 -10.00
N LEU A 29 -13.59 -7.44 -10.20
CA LEU A 29 -12.20 -7.52 -10.69
C LEU A 29 -12.03 -8.50 -11.87
N SER A 30 -13.07 -8.86 -12.56
CA SER A 30 -12.97 -9.55 -13.85
C SER A 30 -12.71 -8.58 -15.01
N ARG A 31 -11.99 -7.48 -14.78
CA ARG A 31 -11.31 -6.79 -15.89
C ARG A 31 -10.19 -7.71 -16.31
N GLY A 32 -10.47 -8.45 -17.38
CA GLY A 32 -9.66 -9.54 -17.86
C GLY A 32 -8.18 -9.14 -17.94
N TYR A 33 -7.34 -9.94 -17.33
CA TYR A 33 -5.95 -9.99 -17.73
C TYR A 33 -5.98 -10.27 -19.24
N SER A 34 -5.50 -9.31 -20.04
CA SER A 34 -5.44 -9.53 -21.48
C SER A 34 -4.44 -10.67 -21.74
N VAL A 35 -4.91 -11.71 -22.40
CA VAL A 35 -4.01 -12.74 -22.91
C VAL A 35 -3.01 -12.06 -23.84
N GLU A 36 -1.73 -12.34 -23.67
CA GLU A 36 -0.65 -11.82 -24.52
C GLU A 36 -0.99 -12.05 -26.01
N SER A 37 -0.98 -11.00 -26.80
CA SER A 37 -1.27 -11.06 -28.23
C SER A 37 -0.16 -11.79 -29.00
N VAL A 38 -0.45 -12.19 -30.24
CA VAL A 38 0.56 -12.79 -31.13
C VAL A 38 1.68 -11.79 -31.40
N SER A 39 1.34 -10.49 -31.61
CA SER A 39 2.31 -9.41 -31.85
C SER A 39 3.23 -9.17 -30.64
N GLU A 40 2.69 -9.18 -29.41
CA GLU A 40 3.50 -9.07 -28.20
C GLU A 40 4.51 -10.21 -28.08
N ARG A 41 4.10 -11.45 -28.37
CA ARG A 41 4.99 -12.62 -28.32
C ARG A 41 6.11 -12.55 -29.36
N GLU A 42 5.77 -12.15 -30.58
CA GLU A 42 6.75 -11.99 -31.67
C GLU A 42 7.75 -10.87 -31.34
N ASN A 43 7.26 -9.71 -30.84
CA ASN A 43 8.12 -8.61 -30.43
C ASN A 43 9.09 -9.03 -29.31
N ARG A 44 8.60 -9.75 -28.30
CA ARG A 44 9.45 -10.29 -27.21
C ARG A 44 10.49 -11.30 -27.72
N ALA A 45 10.13 -12.14 -28.66
CA ALA A 45 11.06 -13.12 -29.26
C ALA A 45 12.17 -12.42 -30.04
N ASN A 46 11.81 -11.42 -30.84
CA ASN A 46 12.75 -10.63 -31.63
C ASN A 46 13.69 -9.76 -30.78
N ASN A 47 13.24 -9.35 -29.58
CA ASN A 47 13.96 -8.47 -28.67
C ASN A 47 14.35 -9.20 -27.37
N ALA A 48 14.75 -10.46 -27.42
CA ALA A 48 15.00 -11.30 -26.24
C ALA A 48 16.02 -10.69 -25.24
N ASN A 49 17.05 -10.00 -25.72
CA ASN A 49 18.04 -9.36 -24.85
C ASN A 49 17.47 -8.12 -24.15
N VAL A 50 16.59 -7.36 -24.81
CA VAL A 50 15.84 -6.24 -24.18
C VAL A 50 14.91 -6.79 -23.09
N VAL A 51 14.21 -7.90 -23.34
CA VAL A 51 13.36 -8.57 -22.33
C VAL A 51 14.20 -8.99 -21.11
N ARG A 52 15.41 -9.49 -21.31
CA ARG A 52 16.32 -9.89 -20.22
C ARG A 52 16.73 -8.67 -19.39
N LEU A 53 17.08 -7.55 -20.02
CA LEU A 53 17.45 -6.31 -19.37
C LEU A 53 16.28 -5.75 -18.54
N ILE A 54 15.08 -5.65 -19.12
CA ILE A 54 13.86 -5.21 -18.42
C ILE A 54 13.59 -6.11 -17.21
N SER A 55 13.70 -7.42 -17.38
CA SER A 55 13.51 -8.39 -16.30
C SER A 55 14.55 -8.24 -15.19
N ALA A 56 15.79 -7.88 -15.54
CA ALA A 56 16.83 -7.59 -14.55
C ALA A 56 16.50 -6.35 -13.72
N TYR A 57 16.06 -5.25 -14.33
CA TYR A 57 15.59 -4.06 -13.60
C TYR A 57 14.40 -4.37 -12.69
N ARG A 58 13.38 -5.06 -13.19
CA ARG A 58 12.19 -5.46 -12.41
C ARG A 58 12.54 -6.38 -11.23
N LYS A 59 13.60 -7.16 -11.34
CA LYS A 59 14.03 -8.11 -10.29
C LYS A 59 15.07 -7.53 -9.34
N TYR A 60 16.04 -6.79 -9.84
CA TYR A 60 17.22 -6.37 -9.08
C TYR A 60 17.36 -4.85 -8.92
N GLY A 61 16.57 -4.04 -9.63
CA GLY A 61 16.67 -2.57 -9.59
C GLY A 61 16.57 -2.00 -8.18
N HIS A 62 15.71 -2.58 -7.32
CA HIS A 62 15.55 -2.16 -5.92
C HIS A 62 16.84 -2.22 -5.09
N LEU A 63 17.80 -3.07 -5.45
CA LEU A 63 19.09 -3.20 -4.77
C LEU A 63 20.03 -2.02 -5.07
N HIS A 64 19.77 -1.29 -6.16
CA HIS A 64 20.53 -0.11 -6.60
C HIS A 64 19.78 1.20 -6.34
N SER A 65 18.66 1.13 -5.63
CA SER A 65 17.80 2.28 -5.37
C SER A 65 18.33 3.22 -4.29
N SER A 66 18.00 4.49 -4.40
CA SER A 66 18.32 5.54 -3.42
C SER A 66 17.16 5.78 -2.43
N VAL A 67 16.59 4.71 -1.88
CA VAL A 67 15.46 4.78 -0.92
C VAL A 67 15.91 5.10 0.51
N ASN A 68 17.22 5.06 0.79
CA ASN A 68 17.77 5.42 2.09
C ASN A 68 18.31 6.85 2.08
N PRO A 69 17.60 7.87 2.68
CA PRO A 69 18.08 9.24 2.71
C PRO A 69 19.38 9.45 3.48
N LEU A 70 19.76 8.50 4.35
CA LEU A 70 21.04 8.56 5.08
C LEU A 70 22.23 8.10 4.24
N GLY A 71 22.01 7.69 2.99
CA GLY A 71 23.06 7.29 2.06
C GLY A 71 23.80 6.00 2.41
N GLN A 72 23.40 5.33 3.47
CA GLN A 72 23.96 4.03 3.87
C GLN A 72 23.31 2.92 3.03
N ASN A 73 23.62 2.88 1.76
CA ASN A 73 23.30 1.71 0.97
C ASN A 73 24.36 0.66 1.32
N SER A 74 23.98 -0.38 2.03
CA SER A 74 24.76 -1.61 1.98
C SER A 74 24.70 -2.04 0.51
N ALA A 75 25.75 -1.74 -0.24
CA ALA A 75 25.95 -2.31 -1.55
C ALA A 75 26.03 -3.83 -1.34
N ALA A 76 24.91 -4.51 -1.39
CA ALA A 76 24.96 -5.90 -1.72
C ALA A 76 25.75 -5.94 -3.03
N GLU A 77 26.78 -6.77 -3.10
CA GLU A 77 27.54 -7.06 -4.31
C GLU A 77 26.63 -7.76 -5.34
N VAL A 78 25.50 -7.10 -5.63
CA VAL A 78 24.64 -7.57 -6.69
C VAL A 78 25.24 -7.03 -7.95
N ASP A 79 25.61 -7.95 -8.75
CA ASP A 79 26.18 -7.85 -10.08
C ASP A 79 25.54 -6.68 -10.88
N GLN A 80 26.06 -5.47 -10.64
CA GLN A 80 25.62 -4.23 -11.30
C GLN A 80 25.70 -4.38 -12.81
N ALA A 81 26.57 -5.28 -13.30
CA ALA A 81 26.71 -5.60 -14.70
C ALA A 81 25.39 -6.07 -15.32
N LYS A 82 24.49 -6.71 -14.55
CA LYS A 82 23.17 -7.14 -15.05
C LYS A 82 22.22 -6.01 -15.37
N LEU A 83 22.51 -4.79 -14.96
CA LEU A 83 21.72 -3.60 -15.32
C LEU A 83 22.37 -2.80 -16.46
N ASP A 84 23.51 -3.25 -16.96
CA ASP A 84 24.25 -2.59 -18.03
C ASP A 84 23.87 -3.15 -19.41
N LEU A 85 23.75 -2.24 -20.39
CA LEU A 85 23.46 -2.58 -21.79
C LEU A 85 24.50 -3.51 -22.40
N SER A 86 25.78 -3.29 -22.06
CA SER A 86 26.91 -4.05 -22.60
C SER A 86 26.85 -5.54 -22.24
N TYR A 87 26.29 -5.86 -21.06
CA TYR A 87 26.09 -7.25 -20.63
C TYR A 87 25.17 -8.04 -21.57
N TYR A 88 24.26 -7.36 -22.25
CA TYR A 88 23.30 -7.95 -23.18
C TYR A 88 23.68 -7.71 -24.65
N GLY A 89 24.80 -7.04 -24.92
CA GLY A 89 25.21 -6.68 -26.28
C GLY A 89 24.21 -5.74 -26.97
N LEU A 90 23.59 -4.83 -26.19
CA LEU A 90 22.59 -3.88 -26.67
C LEU A 90 23.21 -2.52 -26.98
N ASP A 91 22.73 -1.89 -28.03
CA ASP A 91 23.08 -0.53 -28.43
C ASP A 91 21.97 0.44 -28.00
N ALA A 92 22.37 1.53 -27.31
CA ALA A 92 21.46 2.52 -26.76
C ALA A 92 20.60 3.26 -27.81
N GLU A 93 21.13 3.41 -29.01
CA GLU A 93 20.47 4.14 -30.11
C GLU A 93 19.47 3.28 -30.89
N SER A 94 19.50 1.97 -30.68
CA SER A 94 18.58 1.05 -31.35
C SER A 94 17.14 1.27 -30.89
N GLU A 95 16.21 1.40 -31.86
CA GLU A 95 14.77 1.54 -31.61
C GLU A 95 14.07 0.19 -31.54
N VAL A 96 13.13 0.04 -30.61
CA VAL A 96 12.30 -1.15 -30.45
C VAL A 96 10.83 -0.77 -30.22
N LEU A 97 9.91 -1.67 -30.61
CA LEU A 97 8.52 -1.56 -30.21
C LEU A 97 8.42 -1.82 -28.70
N THR A 98 7.63 -1.02 -27.99
CA THR A 98 7.45 -1.16 -26.53
C THR A 98 6.37 -2.18 -26.18
N GLU A 99 5.50 -2.52 -27.11
CA GLU A 99 4.39 -3.46 -26.93
C GLU A 99 4.87 -4.81 -26.40
N GLY A 100 4.28 -5.27 -25.29
CA GLY A 100 4.68 -6.53 -24.61
C GLY A 100 6.03 -6.49 -23.89
N LEU A 101 6.80 -5.41 -23.96
CA LEU A 101 8.10 -5.24 -23.30
C LEU A 101 7.97 -4.38 -22.04
N VAL A 102 7.60 -3.12 -22.21
CA VAL A 102 7.59 -2.11 -21.14
C VAL A 102 6.53 -1.04 -21.44
N THR A 103 5.95 -0.47 -20.40
CA THR A 103 4.91 0.56 -20.53
C THR A 103 5.52 1.93 -20.22
N ILE A 104 5.85 2.70 -21.24
CA ILE A 104 6.47 4.02 -21.10
C ILE A 104 5.46 5.09 -21.51
N PRO A 105 4.86 5.83 -20.57
CA PRO A 105 4.04 6.99 -20.91
C PRO A 105 4.94 8.17 -21.36
N ASP A 106 4.38 8.97 -22.26
CA ASP A 106 4.95 10.30 -22.57
C ASP A 106 4.51 11.35 -21.54
N ALA A 107 4.87 12.61 -21.76
CA ALA A 107 4.51 13.71 -20.89
C ALA A 107 3.00 13.96 -20.75
N ASN A 108 2.18 13.43 -21.67
CA ASN A 108 0.73 13.51 -21.67
C ASN A 108 0.05 12.22 -21.15
N GLY A 109 0.83 11.24 -20.69
CA GLY A 109 0.34 9.95 -20.25
C GLY A 109 0.02 8.96 -21.37
N ILE A 110 0.33 9.29 -22.63
CA ILE A 110 0.12 8.40 -23.78
C ILE A 110 1.27 7.39 -23.84
N ILE A 111 0.93 6.11 -23.95
CA ILE A 111 1.95 5.06 -24.02
C ILE A 111 2.68 5.15 -25.37
N ARG A 112 4.01 5.21 -25.33
CA ARG A 112 4.84 5.24 -26.54
C ARG A 112 4.80 3.89 -27.23
N GLU A 113 4.65 3.89 -28.55
CA GLU A 113 4.68 2.66 -29.38
C GLU A 113 6.11 2.18 -29.61
N THR A 114 7.08 3.11 -29.71
CA THR A 114 8.50 2.82 -29.88
C THR A 114 9.34 3.62 -28.90
N ALA A 115 10.52 3.10 -28.58
CA ALA A 115 11.51 3.83 -27.80
C ALA A 115 12.93 3.33 -28.11
N SER A 116 13.93 4.23 -28.02
CA SER A 116 15.31 3.79 -28.03
C SER A 116 15.64 3.01 -26.76
N ILE A 117 16.54 2.05 -26.86
CA ILE A 117 16.97 1.23 -25.73
C ILE A 117 17.54 2.10 -24.61
N GLY A 118 18.26 3.19 -24.92
CA GLY A 118 18.74 4.18 -23.96
C GLY A 118 17.59 4.87 -23.20
N SER A 119 16.49 5.21 -23.89
CA SER A 119 15.29 5.76 -23.27
C SER A 119 14.61 4.74 -22.36
N ILE A 120 14.54 3.49 -22.74
CA ILE A 120 14.04 2.39 -21.91
C ILE A 120 14.87 2.25 -20.64
N VAL A 121 16.19 2.26 -20.72
CA VAL A 121 17.08 2.19 -19.55
C VAL A 121 16.85 3.36 -18.60
N SER A 122 16.81 4.57 -19.13
CA SER A 122 16.57 5.77 -18.31
C SER A 122 15.24 5.71 -17.58
N PHE A 123 14.20 5.22 -18.25
CA PHE A 123 12.89 4.98 -17.65
C PHE A 123 12.94 3.88 -16.56
N LEU A 124 13.59 2.75 -16.85
CA LEU A 124 13.71 1.63 -15.90
C LEU A 124 14.51 2.03 -14.65
N GLN A 125 15.56 2.84 -14.82
CA GLN A 125 16.33 3.40 -13.69
C GLN A 125 15.43 4.24 -12.80
N SER A 126 14.62 5.14 -13.37
CA SER A 126 13.67 5.94 -12.62
C SER A 126 12.59 5.09 -11.93
N ALA A 127 12.04 4.09 -12.61
CA ALA A 127 10.93 3.30 -12.12
C ALA A 127 11.32 2.24 -11.08
N TYR A 128 12.52 1.64 -11.19
CA TYR A 128 12.91 0.47 -10.39
C TYR A 128 14.18 0.66 -9.56
N ALA A 129 14.99 1.69 -9.82
CA ALA A 129 16.25 1.95 -9.13
C ALA A 129 16.36 3.39 -8.57
N GLY A 130 15.26 4.15 -8.59
CA GLY A 130 15.18 5.53 -8.10
C GLY A 130 14.91 5.63 -6.60
N HIS A 131 14.19 6.68 -6.19
CA HIS A 131 13.80 6.94 -4.80
C HIS A 131 12.57 6.12 -4.34
N ARG A 132 11.90 5.47 -5.26
CA ARG A 132 10.79 4.53 -5.03
C ARG A 132 11.03 3.27 -5.84
N VAL A 133 10.59 2.14 -5.32
CA VAL A 133 10.81 0.84 -5.96
C VAL A 133 9.59 -0.05 -5.84
N ALA A 134 9.47 -0.99 -6.77
CA ALA A 134 8.46 -2.05 -6.72
C ALA A 134 9.11 -3.43 -6.77
N GLN A 135 8.56 -4.38 -6.05
CA GLN A 135 9.04 -5.76 -5.97
C GLN A 135 7.87 -6.71 -6.21
N PHE A 136 7.67 -7.13 -7.46
CA PHE A 136 6.59 -8.04 -7.86
C PHE A 136 7.09 -9.43 -8.29
N SER A 137 8.41 -9.65 -8.30
CA SER A 137 9.03 -10.89 -8.82
C SER A 137 8.62 -12.15 -8.06
N HIS A 138 8.16 -12.01 -6.80
CA HIS A 138 7.69 -13.13 -5.97
C HIS A 138 6.27 -13.60 -6.35
N ILE A 139 5.53 -12.83 -7.13
CA ILE A 139 4.17 -13.18 -7.55
C ILE A 139 4.25 -14.28 -8.60
N THR A 140 3.71 -15.45 -8.29
CA THR A 140 3.79 -16.65 -9.16
C THR A 140 2.87 -16.57 -10.36
N ASN A 141 1.69 -15.97 -10.22
CA ASN A 141 0.79 -15.77 -11.35
C ASN A 141 1.39 -14.74 -12.33
N SER A 142 1.72 -15.19 -13.53
CA SER A 142 2.39 -14.36 -14.55
C SER A 142 1.52 -13.21 -15.05
N GLU A 143 0.21 -13.41 -15.19
CA GLU A 143 -0.72 -12.40 -15.71
C GLU A 143 -0.90 -11.28 -14.67
N GLU A 144 -1.08 -11.64 -13.39
CA GLU A 144 -1.16 -10.69 -12.29
C GLU A 144 0.13 -9.88 -12.16
N ARG A 145 1.28 -10.55 -12.21
CA ARG A 145 2.59 -9.90 -12.15
C ARG A 145 2.81 -8.94 -13.32
N GLN A 146 2.44 -9.30 -14.53
CA GLN A 146 2.56 -8.42 -15.71
C GLN A 146 1.60 -7.23 -15.60
N TRP A 147 0.40 -7.44 -15.09
CA TRP A 147 -0.53 -6.35 -14.84
C TRP A 147 0.05 -5.34 -13.84
N LEU A 148 0.62 -5.82 -12.73
CA LEU A 148 1.27 -4.95 -11.72
C LEU A 148 2.45 -4.18 -12.30
N TYR A 149 3.28 -4.80 -13.15
CA TYR A 149 4.35 -4.08 -13.83
C TYR A 149 3.81 -2.97 -14.72
N ARG A 150 2.78 -3.23 -15.52
CA ARG A 150 2.16 -2.22 -16.38
C ARG A 150 1.58 -1.05 -15.60
N GLU A 151 0.84 -1.33 -14.53
CA GLU A 151 0.26 -0.27 -13.70
C GLU A 151 1.35 0.55 -12.97
N TRP A 152 2.37 -0.10 -12.44
CA TRP A 152 3.51 0.58 -11.83
C TRP A 152 4.24 1.48 -12.83
N GLU A 153 4.48 0.98 -14.02
CA GLU A 153 5.19 1.70 -15.08
C GLU A 153 4.40 2.92 -15.57
N LYS A 154 3.06 2.82 -15.71
CA LYS A 154 2.20 3.97 -15.98
C LYS A 154 2.32 5.06 -14.92
N MET A 155 2.20 4.68 -13.65
CA MET A 155 2.27 5.61 -12.52
C MET A 155 3.66 6.22 -12.32
N SER A 156 4.71 5.57 -12.84
CA SER A 156 6.11 5.99 -12.60
C SER A 156 6.45 7.33 -13.24
N SER A 157 5.74 7.75 -14.28
CA SER A 157 5.92 9.02 -14.99
C SER A 157 4.91 10.09 -14.62
N GLU A 158 3.90 9.78 -13.81
CA GLU A 158 2.90 10.78 -13.41
C GLU A 158 3.51 11.82 -12.48
N ALA A 159 3.43 13.08 -12.88
CA ALA A 159 3.78 14.21 -12.03
C ALA A 159 2.63 14.50 -11.06
N MET A 160 2.97 14.64 -9.78
CA MET A 160 1.99 15.03 -8.77
C MET A 160 1.48 16.46 -9.01
N GLY A 161 0.16 16.63 -9.14
CA GLY A 161 -0.48 17.93 -9.33
C GLY A 161 -0.33 18.85 -8.11
N SER A 162 -0.38 20.16 -8.33
CA SER A 162 -0.19 21.17 -7.26
C SER A 162 -1.23 21.06 -6.13
N SER A 163 -2.47 20.69 -6.43
CA SER A 163 -3.52 20.47 -5.42
C SER A 163 -3.19 19.31 -4.49
N GLU A 164 -2.68 18.21 -5.03
CA GLU A 164 -2.26 17.04 -4.26
C GLU A 164 -1.03 17.35 -3.41
N GLN A 165 -0.05 18.07 -3.96
CA GLN A 165 1.12 18.51 -3.19
C GLN A 165 0.73 19.37 -1.99
N LYS A 166 -0.22 20.32 -2.16
CA LYS A 166 -0.74 21.16 -1.08
C LYS A 166 -1.48 20.35 -0.03
N ARG A 167 -2.29 19.36 -0.45
CA ARG A 167 -2.99 18.47 0.46
C ARG A 167 -2.01 17.66 1.32
N ILE A 168 -1.02 17.05 0.69
CA ILE A 168 0.03 16.30 1.40
C ILE A 168 0.75 17.20 2.40
N LEU A 169 1.13 18.41 1.99
CA LEU A 169 1.79 19.36 2.88
C LEU A 169 0.90 19.72 4.08
N SER A 170 -0.39 20.00 3.86
CA SER A 170 -1.34 20.28 4.94
C SER A 170 -1.40 19.12 5.93
N LEU A 171 -1.57 17.89 5.45
CA LEU A 171 -1.64 16.70 6.30
C LEU A 171 -0.35 16.45 7.09
N LEU A 172 0.81 16.71 6.49
CA LEU A 172 2.10 16.61 7.18
C LEU A 172 2.22 17.66 8.30
N VAL A 173 1.81 18.90 8.03
CA VAL A 173 1.80 19.99 9.03
C VAL A 173 0.83 19.67 10.17
N ASP A 174 -0.38 19.22 9.86
CA ASP A 174 -1.39 18.86 10.86
C ASP A 174 -0.88 17.72 11.76
N SER A 175 -0.25 16.73 11.17
CA SER A 175 0.35 15.59 11.89
C SER A 175 1.47 16.04 12.84
N GLU A 176 2.41 16.83 12.35
CA GLU A 176 3.53 17.35 13.16
C GLU A 176 3.04 18.25 14.28
N MET A 177 2.12 19.17 13.97
CA MET A 177 1.57 20.11 14.94
C MET A 177 0.81 19.42 16.07
N PHE A 178 0.06 18.36 15.75
CA PHE A 178 -0.66 17.58 16.75
C PHE A 178 0.29 16.91 17.74
N ASP A 179 1.32 16.21 17.26
CA ASP A 179 2.30 15.54 18.11
C ASP A 179 3.17 16.53 18.91
N ASP A 180 3.61 17.62 18.29
CA ASP A 180 4.36 18.70 18.96
C ASP A 180 3.54 19.36 20.08
N PHE A 181 2.24 19.62 19.83
CA PHE A 181 1.34 20.15 20.85
C PHE A 181 1.21 19.19 22.05
N LEU A 182 0.96 17.91 21.80
CA LEU A 182 0.86 16.91 22.87
C LEU A 182 2.18 16.78 23.64
N GLN A 183 3.31 16.78 22.95
CA GLN A 183 4.63 16.72 23.56
C GLN A 183 4.90 17.91 24.52
N LYS A 184 4.50 19.10 24.12
CA LYS A 184 4.72 20.32 24.90
C LYS A 184 3.75 20.47 26.06
N ARG A 185 2.48 20.10 25.83
CA ARG A 185 1.39 20.38 26.78
C ARG A 185 0.98 19.20 27.66
N ARG A 186 1.26 17.96 27.21
CA ARG A 186 0.83 16.71 27.88
C ARG A 186 2.00 15.72 28.02
N ARG A 187 3.12 16.18 28.53
CA ARG A 187 4.41 15.43 28.58
C ARG A 187 4.34 14.06 29.27
N SER A 188 3.49 13.92 30.28
CA SER A 188 3.30 12.67 31.03
C SER A 188 2.41 11.65 30.33
N THR A 189 1.71 12.04 29.26
CA THR A 189 0.79 11.16 28.53
C THR A 189 1.56 10.20 27.64
N LYS A 190 1.24 8.91 27.72
CA LYS A 190 1.74 7.89 26.78
C LYS A 190 1.05 8.06 25.43
N ARG A 191 1.51 9.02 24.63
CA ARG A 191 0.90 9.40 23.35
C ARG A 191 1.32 8.55 22.16
N TYR A 192 2.46 7.86 22.25
CA TYR A 192 3.04 7.09 21.15
C TYR A 192 2.99 7.84 19.81
N GLY A 193 3.66 8.99 19.77
CA GLY A 193 3.64 9.89 18.62
C GLY A 193 4.20 9.29 17.35
N LEU A 194 4.04 10.03 16.27
CA LEU A 194 4.39 9.60 14.91
C LEU A 194 5.67 10.28 14.39
N GLU A 195 6.45 10.89 15.27
CA GLU A 195 7.65 11.65 14.91
C GLU A 195 8.59 10.83 14.02
N GLY A 196 8.90 11.38 12.85
CA GLY A 196 9.70 10.74 11.80
C GLY A 196 8.91 9.79 10.88
N CYS A 197 7.59 9.63 11.11
CA CYS A 197 6.69 8.78 10.31
C CYS A 197 5.48 9.55 9.80
N GLU A 198 5.50 10.85 9.79
CA GLU A 198 4.37 11.73 9.45
C GLU A 198 3.81 11.42 8.05
N SER A 199 4.64 10.89 7.16
CA SER A 199 4.24 10.44 5.82
C SER A 199 3.20 9.31 5.81
N MET A 200 3.00 8.62 6.94
CA MET A 200 1.91 7.65 7.11
C MET A 200 0.55 8.32 6.93
N ILE A 201 0.38 9.56 7.40
CA ILE A 201 -0.90 10.28 7.38
C ILE A 201 -1.38 10.55 5.95
N PRO A 202 -0.62 11.23 5.08
CA PRO A 202 -1.04 11.39 3.69
C PRO A 202 -1.14 10.08 2.93
N SER A 203 -0.39 9.04 3.32
CA SER A 203 -0.53 7.71 2.70
C SER A 203 -1.86 7.06 3.02
N ILE A 204 -2.33 7.13 4.27
CA ILE A 204 -3.64 6.62 4.68
C ILE A 204 -4.75 7.41 3.98
N ASP A 205 -4.65 8.75 3.94
CA ASP A 205 -5.59 9.59 3.20
C ASP A 205 -5.72 9.17 1.75
N HIS A 206 -4.60 8.97 1.07
CA HIS A 206 -4.60 8.51 -0.32
C HIS A 206 -5.22 7.12 -0.48
N ILE A 207 -4.93 6.17 0.43
CA ILE A 207 -5.56 4.85 0.44
C ILE A 207 -7.08 4.96 0.59
N PHE A 208 -7.56 5.80 1.49
CA PHE A 208 -9.00 6.01 1.68
C PHE A 208 -9.67 6.55 0.41
N ARG A 209 -9.07 7.56 -0.21
CA ARG A 209 -9.58 8.17 -1.45
C ARG A 209 -9.57 7.17 -2.62
N ALA A 210 -8.47 6.44 -2.80
CA ALA A 210 -8.36 5.43 -3.84
C ALA A 210 -9.35 4.27 -3.63
N ALA A 211 -9.53 3.82 -2.39
CA ALA A 211 -10.50 2.80 -2.04
C ALA A 211 -11.93 3.26 -2.35
N ALA A 212 -12.31 4.46 -1.89
CA ALA A 212 -13.63 5.03 -2.13
C ALA A 212 -13.90 5.24 -3.63
N GLY A 213 -12.95 5.79 -4.37
CA GLY A 213 -13.02 5.94 -5.83
C GLY A 213 -13.14 4.62 -6.59
N SER A 214 -12.66 3.52 -6.01
CA SER A 214 -12.82 2.15 -6.52
C SER A 214 -14.12 1.48 -6.08
N GLY A 215 -14.99 2.19 -5.38
CA GLY A 215 -16.29 1.71 -4.91
C GLY A 215 -16.22 0.84 -3.65
N VAL A 216 -15.15 0.95 -2.86
CA VAL A 216 -15.08 0.38 -1.51
C VAL A 216 -15.98 1.21 -0.59
N GLU A 217 -16.83 0.56 0.17
CA GLU A 217 -17.79 1.18 1.08
C GLU A 217 -17.26 1.26 2.51
N HIS A 218 -16.46 0.26 2.90
CA HIS A 218 -15.88 0.16 4.25
C HIS A 218 -14.39 -0.13 4.23
N VAL A 219 -13.63 0.57 5.09
CA VAL A 219 -12.26 0.21 5.43
C VAL A 219 -12.20 -0.22 6.89
N VAL A 220 -11.80 -1.45 7.13
CA VAL A 220 -11.51 -1.98 8.46
C VAL A 220 -10.02 -1.86 8.71
N ILE A 221 -9.65 -1.18 9.79
CA ILE A 221 -8.28 -0.80 10.08
C ILE A 221 -7.81 -1.52 11.34
N GLY A 222 -6.71 -2.24 11.22
CA GLY A 222 -5.94 -2.76 12.34
C GLY A 222 -4.60 -2.01 12.44
N MET A 223 -4.28 -1.46 13.61
CA MET A 223 -3.01 -0.78 13.81
C MET A 223 -2.56 -0.87 15.27
N PRO A 224 -1.23 -0.80 15.54
CA PRO A 224 -0.71 -0.72 16.89
C PRO A 224 -0.98 0.66 17.51
N HIS A 225 -0.40 0.91 18.66
CA HIS A 225 -0.56 2.16 19.42
C HIS A 225 0.18 3.36 18.79
N ARG A 226 1.32 3.14 18.08
CA ARG A 226 2.12 4.23 17.51
C ARG A 226 1.40 4.93 16.36
N GLY A 227 1.30 6.25 16.45
CA GLY A 227 0.59 7.07 15.48
C GLY A 227 -0.95 7.01 15.54
N ARG A 228 -1.53 6.22 16.46
CA ARG A 228 -2.98 6.03 16.53
C ARG A 228 -3.73 7.33 16.82
N LEU A 229 -3.30 8.10 17.83
CA LEU A 229 -3.95 9.37 18.18
C LEU A 229 -3.82 10.39 17.04
N ASN A 230 -2.67 10.42 16.40
CA ASN A 230 -2.41 11.29 15.27
C ASN A 230 -3.35 10.94 14.10
N ALA A 231 -3.42 9.66 13.71
CA ALA A 231 -4.32 9.22 12.65
C ALA A 231 -5.81 9.48 12.97
N LEU A 232 -6.23 9.24 14.22
CA LEU A 232 -7.59 9.56 14.67
C LEU A 232 -7.91 11.06 14.50
N ALA A 233 -7.00 11.93 14.92
CA ALA A 233 -7.21 13.38 14.91
C ALA A 233 -7.12 13.99 13.50
N THR A 234 -6.23 13.46 12.62
CA THR A 234 -5.90 14.13 11.35
C THR A 234 -6.64 13.59 10.14
N VAL A 235 -6.82 12.26 10.03
CA VAL A 235 -7.42 11.64 8.82
C VAL A 235 -8.68 10.83 9.07
N MET A 236 -9.02 10.58 10.36
CA MET A 236 -10.22 9.79 10.70
C MET A 236 -11.33 10.64 11.31
N GLU A 237 -11.15 11.95 11.38
CA GLU A 237 -12.14 12.91 11.87
C GLU A 237 -12.67 12.60 13.29
N TYR A 238 -11.83 12.00 14.13
CA TYR A 238 -12.19 11.76 15.53
C TYR A 238 -12.20 13.08 16.29
N PRO A 239 -13.25 13.37 17.10
CA PRO A 239 -13.30 14.63 17.84
C PRO A 239 -12.10 14.82 18.76
N ILE A 240 -11.30 15.85 18.51
CA ILE A 240 -10.08 16.14 19.27
C ILE A 240 -10.39 16.37 20.75
N GLU A 241 -11.53 16.99 21.04
CA GLU A 241 -12.03 17.22 22.40
C GLU A 241 -12.19 15.91 23.17
N SER A 242 -12.65 14.85 22.50
CA SER A 242 -12.79 13.51 23.10
C SER A 242 -11.42 12.89 23.44
N ILE A 243 -10.40 13.14 22.63
CA ILE A 243 -9.02 12.73 22.94
C ILE A 243 -8.53 13.44 24.21
N PHE A 244 -8.72 14.76 24.31
CA PHE A 244 -8.32 15.52 25.49
C PHE A 244 -9.11 15.15 26.73
N HIS A 245 -10.43 14.95 26.59
CA HIS A 245 -11.28 14.46 27.67
C HIS A 245 -10.71 13.18 28.30
N LYS A 246 -10.29 12.25 27.45
CA LYS A 246 -9.66 11.00 27.91
C LYS A 246 -8.25 11.21 28.46
N ILE A 247 -7.45 12.10 27.89
CA ILE A 247 -6.12 12.46 28.43
C ILE A 247 -6.26 13.04 29.85
N ASP A 248 -7.31 13.78 30.12
CA ASP A 248 -7.60 14.37 31.43
C ASP A 248 -8.16 13.35 32.45
N GLY A 249 -8.20 12.04 32.08
CA GLY A 249 -8.56 10.93 32.96
C GLY A 249 -10.06 10.60 33.00
N ASN A 250 -10.86 11.20 32.12
CA ASN A 250 -12.28 10.93 32.05
C ASN A 250 -12.58 9.65 31.25
N LEU A 251 -13.74 9.06 31.51
CA LEU A 251 -14.21 7.88 30.79
C LEU A 251 -14.78 8.27 29.42
N GLU A 252 -14.67 7.35 28.44
CA GLU A 252 -15.27 7.49 27.11
C GLU A 252 -16.80 7.40 27.14
N PHE A 253 -17.34 6.73 28.15
CA PHE A 253 -18.77 6.47 28.32
C PHE A 253 -19.22 6.89 29.71
N ASP A 254 -20.50 7.16 29.84
CA ASP A 254 -21.12 7.43 31.14
C ASP A 254 -20.94 6.22 32.08
N SER A 255 -20.54 6.48 33.31
CA SER A 255 -20.27 5.43 34.32
C SER A 255 -21.50 4.56 34.63
N SER A 256 -22.71 5.03 34.32
CA SER A 256 -23.94 4.24 34.45
C SER A 256 -23.99 2.99 33.56
N TYR A 257 -23.22 2.96 32.48
CA TYR A 257 -23.11 1.79 31.63
C TYR A 257 -22.20 0.68 32.19
N GLY A 258 -21.53 0.94 33.32
CA GLY A 258 -20.65 -0.07 33.96
C GLY A 258 -19.35 -0.34 33.21
N PHE A 259 -18.97 0.47 32.23
CA PHE A 259 -17.69 0.32 31.53
C PHE A 259 -16.55 1.01 32.30
N THR A 260 -15.40 0.36 32.33
CA THR A 260 -14.19 0.92 32.97
C THR A 260 -13.33 1.74 32.02
N GLY A 261 -13.66 1.73 30.71
CA GLY A 261 -12.84 2.32 29.65
C GLY A 261 -11.56 1.53 29.36
N ASP A 262 -10.85 1.94 28.32
CA ASP A 262 -9.55 1.37 27.95
C ASP A 262 -8.48 2.47 27.99
N VAL A 263 -7.21 2.11 27.79
CA VAL A 263 -6.13 3.08 27.72
C VAL A 263 -6.22 3.91 26.44
N LEU A 264 -5.70 5.13 26.50
CA LEU A 264 -5.76 6.10 25.40
C LEU A 264 -5.24 5.55 24.07
N SER A 265 -4.17 4.73 24.10
CA SER A 265 -3.55 4.14 22.91
C SER A 265 -4.33 3.00 22.26
N HIS A 266 -5.47 2.61 22.83
CA HIS A 266 -6.34 1.56 22.29
C HIS A 266 -7.66 2.10 21.73
N LEU A 267 -7.86 3.42 21.70
CA LEU A 267 -9.06 4.05 21.16
C LEU A 267 -9.43 3.49 19.79
N GLY A 268 -10.67 3.07 19.65
CA GLY A 268 -11.26 2.64 18.38
C GLY A 268 -12.19 3.69 17.81
N LEU A 269 -12.59 3.51 16.55
CA LEU A 269 -13.49 4.41 15.85
C LEU A 269 -14.39 3.60 14.91
N SER A 270 -15.66 3.98 14.85
CA SER A 270 -16.56 3.60 13.78
C SER A 270 -17.28 4.86 13.31
N HIS A 271 -16.91 5.38 12.15
CA HIS A 271 -17.32 6.68 11.66
C HIS A 271 -17.37 6.73 10.13
N SER A 272 -18.22 7.61 9.59
CA SER A 272 -18.29 7.89 8.15
C SER A 272 -17.49 9.14 7.86
N ILE A 273 -16.55 9.05 6.95
CA ILE A 273 -15.85 10.21 6.41
C ILE A 273 -16.31 10.51 4.98
N ARG A 274 -16.11 11.75 4.56
CA ARG A 274 -16.31 12.16 3.17
C ARG A 274 -14.97 12.54 2.54
N THR A 275 -14.60 11.87 1.44
CA THR A 275 -13.37 12.22 0.72
C THR A 275 -13.49 13.55 -0.02
N VAL A 276 -12.37 14.12 -0.43
CA VAL A 276 -12.36 15.38 -1.19
C VAL A 276 -13.04 15.25 -2.56
N GLU A 277 -13.15 14.03 -3.10
CA GLU A 277 -13.87 13.69 -4.32
C GLU A 277 -15.37 13.41 -4.05
N ASP A 278 -15.85 13.73 -2.86
CA ASP A 278 -17.25 13.60 -2.43
C ASP A 278 -17.77 12.16 -2.32
N HIS A 279 -16.88 11.18 -2.11
CA HIS A 279 -17.28 9.81 -1.81
C HIS A 279 -17.44 9.61 -0.30
N THR A 280 -18.47 8.85 0.10
CA THR A 280 -18.65 8.45 1.50
C THR A 280 -17.92 7.14 1.76
N LEU A 281 -17.12 7.07 2.82
CA LEU A 281 -16.39 5.89 3.24
C LEU A 281 -16.63 5.62 4.73
N GLN A 282 -17.02 4.39 5.05
CA GLN A 282 -17.16 3.95 6.45
C GLN A 282 -15.82 3.45 6.97
N LEU A 283 -15.32 4.07 8.02
CA LEU A 283 -14.10 3.63 8.70
C LEU A 283 -14.43 2.80 9.94
N SER A 284 -13.67 1.76 10.17
CA SER A 284 -13.69 1.00 11.41
C SER A 284 -12.26 0.77 11.89
N LEU A 285 -11.76 1.68 12.72
CA LEU A 285 -10.51 1.46 13.44
C LEU A 285 -10.79 0.56 14.64
N LEU A 286 -10.21 -0.63 14.64
CA LEU A 286 -10.37 -1.57 15.74
C LEU A 286 -9.57 -1.14 16.97
N GLN A 287 -10.13 -1.38 18.14
CA GLN A 287 -9.34 -1.39 19.36
C GLN A 287 -8.25 -2.43 19.25
N ASN A 288 -7.04 -2.11 19.69
CA ASN A 288 -5.91 -3.02 19.70
C ASN A 288 -5.54 -3.42 21.12
N PRO A 289 -5.09 -4.64 21.36
CA PRO A 289 -4.40 -4.97 22.62
C PRO A 289 -2.96 -4.45 22.59
N SER A 290 -2.29 -4.44 23.73
CA SER A 290 -0.85 -4.16 23.80
C SER A 290 0.01 -5.26 23.15
N HIS A 291 -0.57 -6.41 22.82
CA HIS A 291 0.09 -7.49 22.09
C HIS A 291 0.17 -7.10 20.60
N LEU A 292 1.38 -6.79 20.15
CA LEU A 292 1.63 -6.34 18.77
C LEU A 292 1.16 -7.39 17.77
N GLU A 293 0.55 -6.93 16.67
CA GLU A 293 0.03 -7.71 15.54
C GLU A 293 -1.23 -8.56 15.85
N ALA A 294 -1.65 -8.70 17.12
CA ALA A 294 -2.83 -9.50 17.47
C ALA A 294 -4.14 -8.95 16.87
N VAL A 295 -4.17 -7.68 16.48
CA VAL A 295 -5.33 -7.05 15.82
C VAL A 295 -5.50 -7.50 14.36
N ASN A 296 -4.47 -8.04 13.72
CA ASN A 296 -4.50 -8.40 12.28
C ASN A 296 -5.61 -9.42 11.95
N PRO A 297 -5.66 -10.61 12.58
CA PRO A 297 -6.72 -11.56 12.29
C PRO A 297 -8.10 -11.04 12.70
N VAL A 298 -8.20 -10.16 13.70
CA VAL A 298 -9.47 -9.53 14.11
C VAL A 298 -9.97 -8.60 13.02
N ALA A 299 -9.09 -7.78 12.44
CA ALA A 299 -9.44 -6.88 11.33
C ALA A 299 -9.87 -7.68 10.09
N MET A 300 -9.14 -8.75 9.76
CA MET A 300 -9.51 -9.65 8.67
C MET A 300 -10.88 -10.29 8.92
N GLY A 301 -11.14 -10.80 10.13
CA GLY A 301 -12.42 -11.39 10.49
C GLY A 301 -13.58 -10.40 10.38
N LYS A 302 -13.42 -9.16 10.86
CA LYS A 302 -14.43 -8.10 10.71
C LYS A 302 -14.65 -7.73 9.24
N THR A 303 -13.58 -7.65 8.45
CA THR A 303 -13.68 -7.39 7.00
C THR A 303 -14.46 -8.52 6.33
N ARG A 304 -14.11 -9.77 6.62
CA ARG A 304 -14.81 -10.93 6.08
C ARG A 304 -16.30 -10.95 6.41
N ALA A 305 -16.65 -10.62 7.66
CA ALA A 305 -18.04 -10.52 8.07
C ALA A 305 -18.81 -9.46 7.28
N LYS A 306 -18.23 -8.28 7.08
CA LYS A 306 -18.83 -7.22 6.25
C LYS A 306 -19.02 -7.66 4.81
N GLN A 307 -18.03 -8.31 4.21
CA GLN A 307 -18.12 -8.88 2.87
C GLN A 307 -19.18 -9.98 2.78
N PHE A 308 -19.31 -10.80 3.81
CA PHE A 308 -20.36 -11.85 3.87
C PHE A 308 -21.78 -11.25 3.79
N TYR A 309 -21.97 -10.08 4.38
CA TYR A 309 -23.24 -9.32 4.30
C TYR A 309 -23.34 -8.42 3.06
N GLY A 310 -22.50 -8.61 2.06
CA GLY A 310 -22.61 -7.95 0.76
C GLY A 310 -21.92 -6.58 0.65
N THR A 311 -21.17 -6.15 1.68
CA THR A 311 -20.50 -4.84 1.65
C THR A 311 -19.11 -4.94 1.01
N LYS A 312 -18.79 -4.05 0.09
CA LYS A 312 -17.43 -3.94 -0.47
C LYS A 312 -16.48 -3.37 0.59
N SER A 313 -15.69 -4.25 1.20
CA SER A 313 -14.86 -3.90 2.35
C SER A 313 -13.39 -4.21 2.10
N LEU A 314 -12.51 -3.28 2.51
CA LEU A 314 -11.06 -3.38 2.47
C LEU A 314 -10.51 -3.59 3.88
N CYS A 315 -9.51 -4.47 4.03
CA CYS A 315 -8.71 -4.61 5.24
C CYS A 315 -7.39 -3.83 5.09
N LEU A 316 -7.18 -2.84 5.96
CA LEU A 316 -5.95 -2.04 6.03
C LEU A 316 -5.25 -2.34 7.36
N LEU A 317 -4.01 -2.80 7.29
CA LEU A 317 -3.19 -3.13 8.44
C LEU A 317 -1.94 -2.26 8.47
N LEU A 318 -1.73 -1.58 9.60
CA LEU A 318 -0.54 -0.77 9.83
C LEU A 318 0.36 -1.47 10.85
N HIS A 319 1.67 -1.37 10.67
CA HIS A 319 2.62 -2.16 11.43
C HIS A 319 3.82 -1.35 11.91
N GLY A 320 4.44 -1.80 13.00
CA GLY A 320 5.84 -1.51 13.25
C GLY A 320 6.69 -2.58 12.54
N ASP A 321 7.76 -2.17 11.88
CA ASP A 321 8.61 -3.02 11.05
C ASP A 321 9.13 -4.27 11.75
N ALA A 322 9.64 -4.13 12.98
CA ALA A 322 10.15 -5.23 13.77
C ALA A 322 9.04 -6.22 14.19
N ALA A 323 7.86 -5.72 14.53
CA ALA A 323 6.72 -6.57 14.88
C ALA A 323 6.20 -7.33 13.66
N PHE A 324 6.07 -6.64 12.52
CA PHE A 324 5.67 -7.27 11.26
C PHE A 324 6.62 -8.40 10.85
N ALA A 325 7.93 -8.18 10.98
CA ALA A 325 8.94 -9.18 10.63
C ALA A 325 9.05 -10.31 11.67
N GLY A 326 8.77 -10.04 12.95
CA GLY A 326 9.11 -10.94 14.05
C GLY A 326 7.94 -11.67 14.72
N GLN A 327 6.69 -11.19 14.56
CA GLN A 327 5.54 -11.79 15.23
C GLN A 327 4.91 -12.91 14.38
N GLY A 328 4.82 -14.12 14.95
CA GLY A 328 4.28 -15.31 14.25
C GLY A 328 2.84 -15.13 13.77
N VAL A 329 2.02 -14.34 14.47
CA VAL A 329 0.61 -14.05 14.07
C VAL A 329 0.51 -13.35 12.72
N VAL A 330 1.56 -12.65 12.27
CA VAL A 330 1.61 -12.07 10.91
C VAL A 330 1.60 -13.17 9.87
N ALA A 331 2.51 -14.15 10.00
CA ALA A 331 2.56 -15.29 9.08
C ALA A 331 1.28 -16.11 9.10
N GLU A 332 0.67 -16.31 10.29
CA GLU A 332 -0.62 -16.98 10.43
C GLU A 332 -1.74 -16.22 9.72
N SER A 333 -1.77 -14.89 9.85
CA SER A 333 -2.74 -14.02 9.14
C SER A 333 -2.57 -14.11 7.62
N LEU A 334 -1.32 -14.11 7.12
CA LEU A 334 -1.03 -14.28 5.70
C LEU A 334 -1.46 -15.65 5.18
N ASN A 335 -1.28 -16.72 5.97
CA ASN A 335 -1.75 -18.05 5.62
C ASN A 335 -3.29 -18.10 5.55
N MET A 336 -4.00 -17.44 6.46
CA MET A 336 -5.47 -17.35 6.41
C MET A 336 -5.98 -16.67 5.13
N ALA A 337 -5.23 -15.73 4.57
CA ALA A 337 -5.60 -15.03 3.35
C ALA A 337 -5.77 -15.95 2.14
N THR A 338 -5.17 -17.15 2.15
CA THR A 338 -5.26 -18.14 1.09
C THR A 338 -6.37 -19.19 1.31
N LEU A 339 -7.01 -19.20 2.47
CA LEU A 339 -8.04 -20.17 2.81
C LEU A 339 -9.45 -19.68 2.40
N PRO A 340 -10.28 -20.51 1.75
CA PRO A 340 -11.55 -20.08 1.16
C PRO A 340 -12.52 -19.38 2.11
N TYR A 341 -12.58 -19.81 3.38
CA TYR A 341 -13.50 -19.25 4.37
C TYR A 341 -12.92 -18.07 5.17
N PHE A 342 -11.62 -17.85 5.10
CA PHE A 342 -10.92 -16.79 5.83
C PHE A 342 -10.47 -15.64 4.94
N THR A 343 -10.34 -15.88 3.64
CA THR A 343 -9.89 -14.86 2.69
C THR A 343 -10.80 -13.64 2.68
N VAL A 344 -10.18 -12.48 2.60
CA VAL A 344 -10.85 -11.18 2.40
C VAL A 344 -10.57 -10.60 1.01
N GLY A 345 -10.02 -11.40 0.10
CA GLY A 345 -9.65 -10.99 -1.26
C GLY A 345 -8.32 -10.24 -1.34
N GLY A 346 -7.62 -10.12 -0.23
CA GLY A 346 -6.35 -9.40 -0.05
C GLY A 346 -6.41 -8.40 1.10
N THR A 347 -5.23 -8.02 1.59
CA THR A 347 -5.04 -7.02 2.63
C THR A 347 -4.02 -5.98 2.16
N VAL A 348 -4.21 -4.74 2.59
CA VAL A 348 -3.23 -3.67 2.37
C VAL A 348 -2.43 -3.49 3.65
N HIS A 349 -1.12 -3.56 3.55
CA HIS A 349 -0.21 -3.39 4.68
C HIS A 349 0.63 -2.13 4.50
N VAL A 350 0.78 -1.37 5.58
CA VAL A 350 1.68 -0.20 5.67
C VAL A 350 2.63 -0.47 6.84
N THR A 351 3.92 -0.49 6.55
CA THR A 351 4.97 -0.84 7.52
C THR A 351 5.93 0.31 7.68
#